data_377db5d2cf64dcbefa2e9b20bbcb06b6
#
_entry.id   377db5d2cf64dcbefa2e9b20bbcb06b6
#
_cell.length_a   1.000
_cell.length_b   1.000
_cell.length_c   1.000
_cell.angle_alpha   90.00
_cell.angle_beta   90.00
_cell.angle_gamma   90.00
#
_symmetry.space_group_name_H-M   'P 1'
#
loop_
_entity.id
_entity.type
_entity.pdbx_description
1 polymer ?
#
loop_
_entity_poly.entity_id
_entity_poly.type
_entity_poly.pdbx_seq_one_letter_code
_entity_poly.pdbx_strand_id
1 'polypeptide(L)'
;MSPPTQVRAIALDVDGVLTDGGFWWGPNGEEFKRFHFLDVMGIARGRRSGLLFALISGEDSPLVDRFAKKVGIEDVYTGCKDKAAALRTFAARNALELSAVCFMGDDVNDLGAMALAGVAAAPANAHQKVLEQVTIVTTRSGGSGAVRELIDVLAAAGRLTISYDSPARS
;
A
#
# COMPACT_ATOMS: atom_id res chain seq x y z
N MET A 1 25.99 11.59 -8.67
CA MET A 1 25.02 10.82 -7.86
C MET A 1 24.14 10.01 -8.80
N SER A 2 23.99 8.71 -8.52
CA SER A 2 23.06 7.89 -9.30
C SER A 2 21.63 8.40 -9.10
N PRO A 3 20.76 8.36 -10.13
CA PRO A 3 19.37 8.73 -9.97
C PRO A 3 18.69 7.81 -8.94
N PRO A 4 17.70 8.31 -8.20
CA PRO A 4 16.99 7.49 -7.24
C PRO A 4 16.32 6.29 -7.94
N THR A 5 16.35 5.13 -7.28
CA THR A 5 15.68 3.93 -7.80
C THR A 5 14.20 4.24 -8.03
N GLN A 6 13.72 3.97 -9.24
CA GLN A 6 12.33 4.19 -9.61
C GLN A 6 11.44 3.14 -8.96
N VAL A 7 10.36 3.59 -8.31
CA VAL A 7 9.32 2.72 -7.79
C VAL A 7 8.34 2.40 -8.91
N ARG A 8 8.15 1.12 -9.18
CA ARG A 8 7.25 0.58 -10.21
C ARG A 8 6.01 -0.07 -9.62
N ALA A 9 6.06 -0.40 -8.33
CA ALA A 9 4.94 -1.02 -7.64
C ALA A 9 4.89 -0.59 -6.18
N ILE A 10 3.67 -0.55 -5.62
CA ILE A 10 3.43 -0.35 -4.19
C ILE A 10 2.63 -1.53 -3.67
N ALA A 11 3.19 -2.24 -2.70
CA ALA A 11 2.50 -3.25 -1.92
C ALA A 11 2.04 -2.62 -0.60
N LEU A 12 0.78 -2.84 -0.25
CA LEU A 12 0.12 -2.22 0.88
C LEU A 12 -0.39 -3.27 1.84
N ASP A 13 -0.09 -3.12 3.14
CA ASP A 13 -0.93 -3.71 4.16
C ASP A 13 -2.31 -3.02 4.14
N VAL A 14 -3.30 -3.63 4.75
CA VAL A 14 -4.68 -3.12 4.76
C VAL A 14 -5.03 -2.49 6.10
N ASP A 15 -5.03 -3.29 7.17
CA ASP A 15 -5.44 -2.83 8.49
C ASP A 15 -4.35 -1.96 9.13
N GLY A 16 -4.67 -0.72 9.42
CA GLY A 16 -3.73 0.28 9.92
C GLY A 16 -3.02 1.10 8.83
N VAL A 17 -3.16 0.74 7.55
CA VAL A 17 -2.60 1.46 6.39
C VAL A 17 -3.70 2.07 5.53
N LEU A 18 -4.55 1.25 4.93
CA LEU A 18 -5.74 1.67 4.18
C LEU A 18 -6.94 1.96 5.09
N THR A 19 -6.93 1.41 6.28
CA THR A 19 -7.86 1.69 7.38
C THR A 19 -7.09 2.26 8.57
N ASP A 20 -7.82 2.70 9.59
CA ASP A 20 -7.21 3.15 10.86
C ASP A 20 -6.84 2.00 11.81
N GLY A 21 -7.00 0.74 11.35
CA GLY A 21 -6.77 -0.47 12.13
C GLY A 21 -7.97 -0.89 12.97
N GLY A 22 -9.00 -0.05 13.07
CA GLY A 22 -10.26 -0.37 13.73
C GLY A 22 -11.16 -1.22 12.84
N PHE A 23 -12.00 -2.03 13.47
CA PHE A 23 -13.10 -2.70 12.81
C PHE A 23 -14.35 -2.63 13.69
N TRP A 24 -15.50 -2.69 13.06
CA TRP A 24 -16.80 -2.55 13.70
C TRP A 24 -17.56 -3.84 13.51
N TRP A 25 -18.09 -4.39 14.60
CA TRP A 25 -18.92 -5.59 14.54
C TRP A 25 -20.38 -5.23 14.80
N GLY A 26 -21.24 -5.71 13.91
CA GLY A 26 -22.67 -5.70 14.12
C GLY A 26 -23.11 -6.86 15.03
N PRO A 27 -24.36 -6.77 15.58
CA PRO A 27 -24.87 -7.77 16.53
C PRO A 27 -25.04 -9.17 15.94
N ASN A 28 -25.08 -9.32 14.62
CA ASN A 28 -25.23 -10.60 13.93
C ASN A 28 -23.92 -11.10 13.30
N GLY A 29 -22.76 -10.54 13.71
CA GLY A 29 -21.45 -10.94 13.22
C GLY A 29 -20.99 -10.21 11.96
N GLU A 30 -21.69 -9.16 11.54
CA GLU A 30 -21.24 -8.30 10.44
C GLU A 30 -19.97 -7.57 10.84
N GLU A 31 -19.03 -7.44 9.90
CA GLU A 31 -17.83 -6.64 10.06
C GLU A 31 -17.84 -5.46 9.10
N PHE A 32 -17.42 -4.30 9.57
CA PHE A 32 -17.29 -3.08 8.77
C PHE A 32 -15.88 -2.52 8.92
N LYS A 33 -15.31 -2.07 7.80
CA LYS A 33 -14.03 -1.35 7.74
C LYS A 33 -14.24 -0.04 7.00
N ARG A 34 -13.59 1.03 7.47
CA ARG A 34 -13.65 2.33 6.83
C ARG A 34 -12.39 2.57 6.00
N PHE A 35 -12.56 2.70 4.69
CA PHE A 35 -11.54 3.13 3.75
C PHE A 35 -11.70 4.63 3.43
N HIS A 36 -10.60 5.28 3.09
CA HIS A 36 -10.59 6.72 2.85
C HIS A 36 -10.55 7.04 1.35
N PHE A 37 -11.37 8.01 0.92
CA PHE A 37 -11.49 8.33 -0.50
C PHE A 37 -10.21 8.93 -1.11
N LEU A 38 -9.39 9.64 -0.33
CA LEU A 38 -8.10 10.14 -0.81
C LEU A 38 -7.19 8.99 -1.26
N ASP A 39 -7.17 7.86 -0.54
CA ASP A 39 -6.38 6.69 -0.89
C ASP A 39 -6.91 6.04 -2.16
N VAL A 40 -8.23 5.94 -2.32
CA VAL A 40 -8.87 5.48 -3.58
C VAL A 40 -8.40 6.34 -4.76
N MET A 41 -8.39 7.66 -4.59
CA MET A 41 -7.94 8.58 -5.65
C MET A 41 -6.44 8.46 -5.92
N GLY A 42 -5.62 8.30 -4.88
CA GLY A 42 -4.17 8.08 -5.02
C GLY A 42 -3.86 6.82 -5.81
N ILE A 43 -4.47 5.70 -5.43
CA ILE A 43 -4.32 4.42 -6.13
C ILE A 43 -4.78 4.52 -7.59
N ALA A 44 -5.93 5.14 -7.85
CA ALA A 44 -6.44 5.31 -9.20
C ALA A 44 -5.49 6.13 -10.08
N ARG A 45 -4.88 7.19 -9.55
CA ARG A 45 -3.88 8.00 -10.27
C ARG A 45 -2.60 7.22 -10.50
N GLY A 46 -2.09 6.52 -9.50
CA GLY A 46 -0.90 5.67 -9.62
C GLY A 46 -1.08 4.62 -10.73
N ARG A 47 -2.21 3.93 -10.73
CA ARG A 47 -2.52 2.93 -11.76
C ARG A 47 -2.59 3.51 -13.17
N ARG A 48 -3.23 4.65 -13.34
CA ARG A 48 -3.25 5.35 -14.66
C ARG A 48 -1.86 5.74 -15.14
N SER A 49 -0.94 5.96 -14.22
CA SER A 49 0.47 6.27 -14.52
C SER A 49 1.34 5.02 -14.69
N GLY A 50 0.75 3.81 -14.70
CA GLY A 50 1.46 2.55 -14.89
C GLY A 50 2.03 1.95 -13.60
N LEU A 51 1.73 2.50 -12.43
CA LEU A 51 2.15 1.95 -11.15
C LEU A 51 1.30 0.71 -10.81
N LEU A 52 1.96 -0.38 -10.46
CA LEU A 52 1.31 -1.60 -10.00
C LEU A 52 1.03 -1.54 -8.51
N PHE A 53 -0.02 -2.24 -8.08
CA PHE A 53 -0.39 -2.32 -6.67
C PHE A 53 -0.66 -3.76 -6.26
N ALA A 54 -0.31 -4.09 -5.01
CA ALA A 54 -0.74 -5.30 -4.33
C ALA A 54 -1.35 -4.96 -2.97
N LEU A 55 -2.33 -5.75 -2.53
CA LEU A 55 -2.79 -5.78 -1.15
C LEU A 55 -2.26 -7.04 -0.48
N ILE A 56 -1.60 -6.90 0.66
CA ILE A 56 -1.02 -8.02 1.42
C ILE A 56 -1.49 -7.90 2.87
N SER A 57 -2.56 -8.63 3.19
CA SER A 57 -3.23 -8.58 4.48
C SER A 57 -3.02 -9.87 5.28
N GLY A 58 -2.78 -9.74 6.59
CA GLY A 58 -2.79 -10.86 7.52
C GLY A 58 -4.18 -11.42 7.80
N GLU A 59 -5.21 -10.62 7.58
CA GLU A 59 -6.60 -10.99 7.74
C GLU A 59 -7.18 -11.57 6.44
N ASP A 60 -8.02 -12.60 6.60
CA ASP A 60 -8.83 -13.15 5.51
C ASP A 60 -10.23 -12.53 5.60
N SER A 61 -10.40 -11.39 4.95
CA SER A 61 -11.64 -10.62 5.01
C SER A 61 -12.18 -10.31 3.62
N PRO A 62 -13.45 -10.62 3.33
CA PRO A 62 -14.08 -10.30 2.05
C PRO A 62 -14.16 -8.79 1.78
N LEU A 63 -13.98 -7.95 2.81
CA LEU A 63 -13.92 -6.50 2.66
C LEU A 63 -12.65 -6.05 1.93
N VAL A 64 -11.55 -6.80 2.07
CA VAL A 64 -10.30 -6.56 1.33
C VAL A 64 -10.52 -6.80 -0.16
N ASP A 65 -11.14 -7.93 -0.52
CA ASP A 65 -11.47 -8.25 -1.92
C ASP A 65 -12.42 -7.20 -2.53
N ARG A 66 -13.40 -6.78 -1.76
CA ARG A 66 -14.35 -5.73 -2.19
C ARG A 66 -13.64 -4.40 -2.44
N PHE A 67 -12.72 -4.01 -1.57
CA PHE A 67 -11.91 -2.80 -1.76
C PHE A 67 -11.01 -2.93 -2.98
N ALA A 68 -10.28 -4.05 -3.11
CA ALA A 68 -9.42 -4.33 -4.26
C ALA A 68 -10.18 -4.20 -5.59
N LYS A 69 -11.36 -4.81 -5.66
CA LYS A 69 -12.25 -4.71 -6.83
C LYS A 69 -12.66 -3.26 -7.12
N LYS A 70 -12.99 -2.48 -6.08
CA LYS A 70 -13.36 -1.06 -6.22
C LYS A 70 -12.23 -0.24 -6.83
N VAL A 71 -10.99 -0.46 -6.41
CA VAL A 71 -9.82 0.29 -6.90
C VAL A 71 -9.11 -0.37 -8.07
N GLY A 72 -9.56 -1.57 -8.49
CA GLY A 72 -9.03 -2.34 -9.61
C GLY A 72 -7.66 -2.96 -9.36
N ILE A 73 -7.34 -3.35 -8.12
CA ILE A 73 -6.13 -4.11 -7.78
C ILE A 73 -6.43 -5.60 -7.96
N GLU A 74 -5.60 -6.28 -8.75
CA GLU A 74 -5.74 -7.71 -9.04
C GLU A 74 -4.85 -8.58 -8.16
N ASP A 75 -3.70 -8.06 -7.72
CA ASP A 75 -2.77 -8.76 -6.84
C ASP A 75 -3.22 -8.60 -5.38
N VAL A 76 -3.95 -9.59 -4.88
CA VAL A 76 -4.52 -9.59 -3.52
C VAL A 76 -4.10 -10.87 -2.80
N TYR A 77 -3.48 -10.69 -1.64
CA TYR A 77 -2.99 -11.75 -0.77
C TYR A 77 -3.59 -11.57 0.62
N THR A 78 -4.60 -12.38 0.96
CA THR A 78 -5.28 -12.36 2.26
C THR A 78 -4.87 -13.55 3.11
N GLY A 79 -5.09 -13.49 4.41
CA GLY A 79 -4.69 -14.55 5.34
C GLY A 79 -3.18 -14.81 5.39
N CYS A 80 -2.36 -13.81 5.01
CA CYS A 80 -0.92 -13.95 4.85
C CYS A 80 -0.21 -14.02 6.20
N LYS A 81 0.32 -15.21 6.54
CA LYS A 81 1.20 -15.37 7.71
C LYS A 81 2.64 -14.92 7.42
N ASP A 82 3.09 -15.04 6.18
CA ASP A 82 4.40 -14.58 5.70
C ASP A 82 4.22 -13.55 4.59
N LYS A 83 4.20 -12.28 4.96
CA LYS A 83 4.06 -11.16 4.02
C LYS A 83 5.29 -10.99 3.13
N ALA A 84 6.47 -11.43 3.59
CA ALA A 84 7.69 -11.42 2.77
C ALA A 84 7.58 -12.41 1.60
N ALA A 85 7.04 -13.61 1.82
CA ALA A 85 6.78 -14.58 0.75
C ALA A 85 5.74 -14.05 -0.25
N ALA A 86 4.67 -13.42 0.23
CA ALA A 86 3.66 -12.79 -0.63
C ALA A 86 4.26 -11.68 -1.49
N LEU A 87 5.14 -10.84 -0.92
CA LEU A 87 5.82 -9.79 -1.67
C LEU A 87 6.72 -10.35 -2.78
N ARG A 88 7.47 -11.44 -2.51
CA ARG A 88 8.27 -12.14 -3.52
C ARG A 88 7.39 -12.69 -4.65
N THR A 89 6.25 -13.29 -4.29
CA THR A 89 5.29 -13.82 -5.27
C THR A 89 4.73 -12.71 -6.16
N PHE A 90 4.34 -11.58 -5.57
CA PHE A 90 3.89 -10.40 -6.30
C PHE A 90 4.96 -9.89 -7.27
N ALA A 91 6.19 -9.71 -6.79
CA ALA A 91 7.30 -9.22 -7.60
C ALA A 91 7.60 -10.17 -8.77
N ALA A 92 7.69 -11.47 -8.51
CA ALA A 92 7.97 -12.48 -9.53
C ALA A 92 6.87 -12.55 -10.61
N ARG A 93 5.60 -12.52 -10.18
CA ARG A 93 4.44 -12.54 -11.08
C ARG A 93 4.43 -11.36 -12.06
N ASN A 94 4.90 -10.20 -11.61
CA ASN A 94 4.90 -8.97 -12.38
C ASN A 94 6.27 -8.62 -12.99
N ALA A 95 7.23 -9.55 -12.98
CA ALA A 95 8.60 -9.36 -13.47
C ALA A 95 9.26 -8.09 -12.89
N LEU A 96 9.11 -7.88 -11.58
CA LEU A 96 9.65 -6.75 -10.83
C LEU A 96 10.86 -7.19 -10.00
N GLU A 97 11.91 -6.35 -10.00
CA GLU A 97 12.92 -6.42 -8.96
C GLU A 97 12.34 -5.86 -7.64
N LEU A 98 12.67 -6.50 -6.52
CA LEU A 98 12.22 -6.04 -5.20
C LEU A 98 12.70 -4.61 -4.88
N SER A 99 13.83 -4.20 -5.44
CA SER A 99 14.36 -2.83 -5.34
C SER A 99 13.45 -1.76 -5.97
N ALA A 100 12.58 -2.17 -6.90
CA ALA A 100 11.60 -1.29 -7.55
C ALA A 100 10.21 -1.33 -6.88
N VAL A 101 10.09 -2.02 -5.75
CA VAL A 101 8.84 -2.12 -4.98
C VAL A 101 8.93 -1.25 -3.72
N CYS A 102 7.88 -0.48 -3.45
CA CYS A 102 7.65 0.15 -2.16
C CYS A 102 6.68 -0.73 -1.36
N PHE A 103 6.99 -1.02 -0.10
CA PHE A 103 6.07 -1.67 0.83
C PHE A 103 5.66 -0.69 1.92
N MET A 104 4.35 -0.52 2.14
CA MET A 104 3.81 0.27 3.24
C MET A 104 3.07 -0.63 4.21
N GLY A 105 3.49 -0.61 5.47
CA GLY A 105 2.90 -1.37 6.57
C GLY A 105 2.93 -0.58 7.87
N ASP A 106 2.29 -1.10 8.91
CA ASP A 106 2.14 -0.38 10.18
C ASP A 106 2.57 -1.18 11.41
N ASP A 107 2.73 -2.50 11.31
CA ASP A 107 3.02 -3.33 12.46
C ASP A 107 4.22 -4.27 12.23
N VAL A 108 4.67 -4.91 13.29
CA VAL A 108 5.89 -5.75 13.30
C VAL A 108 5.84 -6.95 12.35
N ASN A 109 4.65 -7.43 12.01
CA ASN A 109 4.47 -8.49 11.02
C ASN A 109 4.76 -8.03 9.57
N ASP A 110 4.92 -6.73 9.34
CA ASP A 110 5.29 -6.13 8.05
C ASP A 110 6.80 -6.05 7.86
N LEU A 111 7.59 -6.09 8.94
CA LEU A 111 9.03 -5.84 8.90
C LEU A 111 9.78 -6.76 7.94
N GLY A 112 9.36 -8.04 7.84
CA GLY A 112 9.98 -8.99 6.91
C GLY A 112 9.79 -8.59 5.44
N ALA A 113 8.62 -8.10 5.07
CA ALA A 113 8.35 -7.60 3.72
C ALA A 113 9.04 -6.25 3.47
N MET A 114 9.04 -5.37 4.46
CA MET A 114 9.72 -4.07 4.40
C MET A 114 11.21 -4.20 4.16
N ALA A 115 11.87 -5.17 4.81
CA ALA A 115 13.30 -5.44 4.64
C ALA A 115 13.68 -5.90 3.22
N LEU A 116 12.74 -6.44 2.46
CA LEU A 116 12.93 -6.88 1.07
C LEU A 116 12.68 -5.78 0.05
N ALA A 117 11.80 -4.85 0.37
CA ALA A 117 11.39 -3.80 -0.54
C ALA A 117 12.50 -2.75 -0.74
N GLY A 118 12.57 -2.17 -1.93
CA GLY A 118 13.50 -1.08 -2.22
C GLY A 118 13.18 0.21 -1.47
N VAL A 119 11.91 0.38 -1.07
CA VAL A 119 11.44 1.47 -0.22
C VAL A 119 10.50 0.89 0.84
N ALA A 120 10.79 1.16 2.10
CA ALA A 120 9.90 0.86 3.21
C ALA A 120 9.22 2.16 3.68
N ALA A 121 7.90 2.11 3.85
CA ALA A 121 7.10 3.25 4.26
C ALA A 121 6.10 2.86 5.36
N ALA A 122 5.71 3.81 6.18
CA ALA A 122 4.73 3.62 7.23
C ALA A 122 3.82 4.84 7.41
N PRO A 123 2.56 4.65 7.83
CA PRO A 123 1.69 5.74 8.26
C PRO A 123 2.10 6.27 9.64
N ALA A 124 1.64 7.48 9.98
CA ALA A 124 1.99 8.11 11.26
C ALA A 124 1.59 7.32 12.52
N ASN A 125 0.57 6.46 12.40
CA ASN A 125 0.08 5.60 13.50
C ASN A 125 0.81 4.26 13.63
N ALA A 126 1.85 4.01 12.83
CA ALA A 126 2.56 2.73 12.86
C ALA A 126 3.23 2.45 14.21
N HIS A 127 3.45 1.17 14.49
CA HIS A 127 4.16 0.73 15.68
C HIS A 127 5.57 1.30 15.71
N GLN A 128 6.06 1.68 16.91
CA GLN A 128 7.37 2.33 17.10
C GLN A 128 8.52 1.59 16.43
N LYS A 129 8.56 0.26 16.51
CA LYS A 129 9.59 -0.57 15.85
C LYS A 129 9.58 -0.47 14.33
N VAL A 130 8.42 -0.21 13.74
CA VAL A 130 8.27 0.01 12.30
C VAL A 130 8.80 1.40 11.95
N LEU A 131 8.38 2.43 12.70
CA LEU A 131 8.83 3.82 12.49
C LEU A 131 10.35 3.96 12.52
N GLU A 132 11.03 3.16 13.34
CA GLU A 132 12.50 3.16 13.47
C GLU A 132 13.23 2.53 12.26
N GLN A 133 12.53 1.76 11.42
CA GLN A 133 13.15 0.97 10.33
C GLN A 133 12.75 1.41 8.93
N VAL A 134 11.78 2.32 8.80
CA VAL A 134 11.32 2.78 7.49
C VAL A 134 12.02 4.05 7.01
N THR A 135 12.07 4.23 5.71
CA THR A 135 12.65 5.42 5.09
C THR A 135 11.66 6.56 4.91
N ILE A 136 10.37 6.24 4.85
CA ILE A 136 9.30 7.22 4.67
C ILE A 136 8.25 6.99 5.75
N VAL A 137 7.96 8.03 6.53
CA VAL A 137 6.81 8.07 7.43
C VAL A 137 5.90 9.20 6.95
N THR A 138 4.63 8.87 6.69
CA THR A 138 3.66 9.89 6.31
C THR A 138 3.20 10.70 7.52
N THR A 139 2.76 11.93 7.31
CA THR A 139 2.18 12.77 8.37
C THR A 139 0.74 12.33 8.67
N ARG A 140 0.08 11.73 7.68
CA ARG A 140 -1.26 11.17 7.82
C ARG A 140 -1.22 9.76 8.37
N SER A 141 -2.20 9.45 9.19
CA SER A 141 -2.44 8.10 9.69
C SER A 141 -3.13 7.23 8.64
N GLY A 142 -3.01 5.91 8.81
CA GLY A 142 -3.77 4.94 8.03
C GLY A 142 -5.27 5.21 8.09
N GLY A 143 -5.97 4.96 7.00
CA GLY A 143 -7.39 5.28 6.87
C GLY A 143 -7.72 6.77 6.81
N SER A 144 -6.72 7.63 6.66
CA SER A 144 -6.87 9.09 6.61
C SER A 144 -6.12 9.75 5.45
N GLY A 145 -5.76 8.98 4.43
CA GLY A 145 -5.05 9.47 3.26
C GLY A 145 -3.54 9.23 3.28
N ALA A 146 -3.03 8.32 4.11
CA ALA A 146 -1.60 8.01 4.20
C ALA A 146 -1.04 7.43 2.90
N VAL A 147 -1.78 6.55 2.23
CA VAL A 147 -1.37 5.98 0.93
C VAL A 147 -1.32 7.04 -0.15
N ARG A 148 -2.29 7.96 -0.16
CA ARG A 148 -2.26 9.12 -1.07
C ARG A 148 -1.01 9.96 -0.84
N GLU A 149 -0.71 10.29 0.41
CA GLU A 149 0.47 11.07 0.77
C GLU A 149 1.77 10.35 0.36
N LEU A 150 1.87 9.02 0.58
CA LEU A 150 3.03 8.25 0.12
C LEU A 150 3.27 8.40 -1.37
N ILE A 151 2.22 8.29 -2.19
CA ILE A 151 2.32 8.43 -3.65
C ILE A 151 2.81 9.85 -4.02
N ASP A 152 2.26 10.88 -3.37
CA ASP A 152 2.66 12.26 -3.60
C ASP A 152 4.12 12.52 -3.18
N VAL A 153 4.58 11.94 -2.05
CA VAL A 153 5.98 12.02 -1.57
C VAL A 153 6.94 11.33 -2.55
N LEU A 154 6.61 10.12 -3.02
CA LEU A 154 7.42 9.39 -3.99
C LEU A 154 7.53 10.15 -5.33
N ALA A 155 6.45 10.78 -5.78
CA ALA A 155 6.45 11.61 -6.98
C ALA A 155 7.32 12.86 -6.79
N ALA A 156 7.18 13.57 -5.68
CA ALA A 156 7.99 14.74 -5.35
C ALA A 156 9.49 14.41 -5.23
N ALA A 157 9.83 13.21 -4.78
CA ALA A 157 11.21 12.72 -4.72
C ALA A 157 11.76 12.22 -6.07
N GLY A 158 11.00 12.32 -7.16
CA GLY A 158 11.38 11.81 -8.47
C GLY A 158 11.50 10.29 -8.56
N ARG A 159 10.90 9.57 -7.60
CA ARG A 159 10.92 8.09 -7.57
C ARG A 159 9.80 7.44 -8.37
N LEU A 160 8.81 8.20 -8.78
CA LEU A 160 7.77 7.78 -9.71
C LEU A 160 7.22 8.99 -10.46
N THR A 161 6.59 8.74 -11.60
CA THR A 161 5.91 9.77 -12.40
C THR A 161 4.41 9.60 -12.28
N ILE A 162 3.72 10.64 -11.84
CA ILE A 162 2.26 10.67 -11.75
C ILE A 162 1.71 11.70 -12.73
N SER A 163 0.79 11.27 -13.58
CA SER A 163 0.00 12.19 -14.41
C SER A 163 -1.21 12.68 -13.61
N TYR A 164 -1.35 13.99 -13.53
CA TYR A 164 -2.53 14.64 -12.93
C TYR A 164 -3.57 15.03 -13.97
N ASP A 165 -3.25 14.85 -15.24
CA ASP A 165 -4.17 15.18 -16.33
C ASP A 165 -5.35 14.19 -16.35
N SER A 166 -6.55 14.72 -16.48
CA SER A 166 -7.71 13.89 -16.77
C SER A 166 -7.55 13.35 -18.19
N PRO A 167 -7.85 12.06 -18.47
CA PRO A 167 -7.89 11.58 -19.83
C PRO A 167 -8.85 12.48 -20.61
N ALA A 168 -8.41 12.94 -21.79
CA ALA A 168 -9.28 13.69 -22.70
C ALA A 168 -10.58 12.91 -22.84
N ARG A 169 -11.72 13.57 -22.62
CA ARG A 169 -13.02 12.96 -22.85
C ARG A 169 -13.11 12.64 -24.34
N SER A 170 -13.01 11.37 -24.66
CA SER A 170 -13.39 10.86 -25.99
C SER A 170 -14.89 10.80 -26.11
#